data_3c176b8a8d24f690fae10240a06e7918
#
_entry.id   3c176b8a8d24f690fae10240a06e7918
#
_cell.length_a   1.000
_cell.length_b   1.000
_cell.length_c   1.000
_cell.angle_alpha   90.00
_cell.angle_beta   90.00
_cell.angle_gamma   90.00
#
_symmetry.space_group_name_H-M   'P 1'
#
loop_
_entity.id
_entity.type
_entity.pdbx_description
1 polymer ?
#
loop_
_entity_poly.entity_id
_entity_poly.type
_entity_poly.pdbx_seq_one_letter_code
_entity_poly.pdbx_strand_id
1 'polypeptide(L)'
;MKVNCLVCKICNYEYEVSPKYVCEMCFGPLEVKYNWEYIRKNISIEKISKGPKSIWRYIDLLPLESDYEIDLQSGFTPLVRAKNLGEYLGLDNLWIKNDSLNPTFSFKDRVVSIASNKAKEFEMTTLACASTGNL
;
A
#
# COMPACT_ATOMS: atom_id res chain seq x y z
N MET A 1 -3.95 -10.09 -15.52
CA MET A 1 -3.88 -8.87 -14.67
C MET A 1 -4.05 -9.26 -13.22
N LYS A 2 -3.39 -8.58 -12.28
CA LYS A 2 -3.48 -8.86 -10.83
C LYS A 2 -4.66 -8.14 -10.15
N VAL A 3 -5.22 -7.12 -10.78
CA VAL A 3 -6.43 -6.41 -10.33
C VAL A 3 -7.59 -6.76 -11.25
N ASN A 4 -8.74 -7.14 -10.68
CA ASN A 4 -9.96 -7.44 -11.44
C ASN A 4 -10.80 -6.17 -11.64
N CYS A 5 -11.16 -5.50 -10.55
CA CYS A 5 -12.06 -4.35 -10.55
C CYS A 5 -11.95 -3.58 -9.23
N LEU A 6 -12.71 -2.49 -9.11
CA LEU A 6 -13.02 -1.85 -7.83
C LEU A 6 -14.38 -2.35 -7.33
N VAL A 7 -14.52 -2.55 -6.02
CA VAL A 7 -15.78 -3.01 -5.42
C VAL A 7 -16.18 -2.11 -4.25
N CYS A 8 -17.45 -1.76 -4.18
CA CYS A 8 -17.99 -1.00 -3.05
C CYS A 8 -18.08 -1.87 -1.80
N LYS A 9 -17.52 -1.40 -0.68
CA LYS A 9 -17.60 -2.07 0.63
C LYS A 9 -19.01 -2.18 1.20
N ILE A 10 -19.93 -1.33 0.77
CA ILE A 10 -21.27 -1.23 1.35
C ILE A 10 -22.28 -2.01 0.51
N CYS A 11 -22.37 -1.73 -0.81
CA CYS A 11 -23.39 -2.31 -1.68
C CYS A 11 -22.86 -3.40 -2.61
N ASN A 12 -21.56 -3.70 -2.59
CA ASN A 12 -20.86 -4.66 -3.44
C ASN A 12 -20.95 -4.38 -4.95
N TYR A 13 -21.34 -3.16 -5.36
CA TYR A 13 -21.35 -2.80 -6.77
C TYR A 13 -19.90 -2.75 -7.30
N GLU A 14 -19.69 -3.30 -8.49
CA GLU A 14 -18.37 -3.40 -9.11
C GLU A 14 -18.18 -2.32 -10.19
N TYR A 15 -16.98 -1.76 -10.26
CA TYR A 15 -16.56 -0.74 -11.23
C TYR A 15 -15.29 -1.19 -11.93
N GLU A 16 -15.12 -0.79 -13.17
CA GLU A 16 -13.82 -0.89 -13.83
C GLU A 16 -12.74 -0.11 -13.07
N VAL A 17 -11.49 -0.55 -13.21
CA VAL A 17 -10.35 0.12 -12.60
C VAL A 17 -10.21 1.53 -13.18
N SER A 18 -10.43 2.53 -12.37
CA SER A 18 -10.44 3.94 -12.75
C SER A 18 -10.09 4.82 -11.54
N PRO A 19 -9.81 6.12 -11.71
CA PRO A 19 -9.51 7.04 -10.62
C PRO A 19 -10.76 7.41 -9.79
N LYS A 20 -11.53 6.41 -9.41
CA LYS A 20 -12.75 6.52 -8.64
C LYS A 20 -12.47 6.06 -7.20
N TYR A 21 -12.97 6.78 -6.20
CA TYR A 21 -12.73 6.50 -4.79
C TYR A 21 -14.01 6.30 -3.97
N VAL A 22 -15.17 6.70 -4.49
CA VAL A 22 -16.49 6.49 -3.87
C VAL A 22 -17.45 5.82 -4.82
N CYS A 23 -18.36 5.05 -4.28
CA CYS A 23 -19.45 4.43 -5.02
C CYS A 23 -20.49 5.46 -5.44
N GLU A 24 -20.88 5.46 -6.71
CA GLU A 24 -21.93 6.37 -7.22
C GLU A 24 -23.34 5.97 -6.75
N MET A 25 -23.52 4.73 -6.33
CA MET A 25 -24.84 4.22 -5.90
C MET A 25 -25.14 4.53 -4.43
N CYS A 26 -24.12 4.48 -3.55
CA CYS A 26 -24.35 4.59 -2.10
C CYS A 26 -23.30 5.43 -1.36
N PHE A 27 -22.36 6.06 -2.10
CA PHE A 27 -21.24 6.84 -1.56
C PHE A 27 -20.30 6.05 -0.62
N GLY A 28 -20.40 4.72 -0.61
CA GLY A 28 -19.48 3.86 0.14
C GLY A 28 -18.06 3.87 -0.45
N PRO A 29 -17.03 3.57 0.37
CA PRO A 29 -15.66 3.49 -0.10
C PRO A 29 -15.47 2.32 -1.08
N LEU A 30 -14.59 2.53 -2.07
CA LEU A 30 -14.21 1.50 -3.03
C LEU A 30 -12.92 0.82 -2.59
N GLU A 31 -12.85 -0.48 -2.79
CA GLU A 31 -11.66 -1.30 -2.59
C GLU A 31 -11.23 -2.00 -3.87
N VAL A 32 -9.96 -2.34 -3.93
CA VAL A 32 -9.39 -3.11 -5.03
C VAL A 32 -9.76 -4.59 -4.86
N LYS A 33 -10.41 -5.17 -5.87
CA LYS A 33 -10.66 -6.61 -5.96
C LYS A 33 -9.54 -7.28 -6.73
N TYR A 34 -8.73 -8.05 -6.03
CA TYR A 34 -7.57 -8.73 -6.59
C TYR A 34 -7.91 -10.06 -7.26
N ASN A 35 -7.16 -10.41 -8.30
CA ASN A 35 -7.11 -11.75 -8.85
C ASN A 35 -6.16 -12.63 -8.03
N TRP A 36 -6.70 -13.27 -7.00
CA TRP A 36 -5.90 -14.09 -6.09
C TRP A 36 -5.28 -15.32 -6.75
N GLU A 37 -5.88 -15.86 -7.82
CA GLU A 37 -5.29 -16.99 -8.56
C GLU A 37 -4.01 -16.53 -9.30
N TYR A 38 -4.08 -15.37 -9.96
CA TYR A 38 -2.92 -14.78 -10.61
C TYR A 38 -1.82 -14.47 -9.59
N ILE A 39 -2.17 -13.84 -8.47
CA ILE A 39 -1.22 -13.47 -7.42
C ILE A 39 -0.53 -14.71 -6.86
N ARG A 40 -1.28 -15.75 -6.47
CA ARG A 40 -0.71 -16.99 -5.91
C ARG A 40 0.26 -17.69 -6.86
N LYS A 41 0.06 -17.58 -8.16
CA LYS A 41 0.97 -18.17 -9.17
C LYS A 41 2.27 -17.38 -9.34
N ASN A 42 2.26 -16.07 -9.05
CA ASN A 42 3.37 -15.15 -9.35
C ASN A 42 4.16 -14.71 -8.11
N ILE A 43 3.63 -14.93 -6.90
CA ILE A 43 4.28 -14.54 -5.66
C ILE A 43 4.91 -15.74 -4.95
N SER A 44 6.07 -15.50 -4.32
CA SER A 44 6.68 -16.45 -3.39
C SER A 44 7.42 -15.70 -2.29
N ILE A 45 7.64 -16.37 -1.15
CA ILE A 45 8.45 -15.82 -0.05
C ILE A 45 9.87 -15.53 -0.53
N GLU A 46 10.40 -16.37 -1.39
CA GLU A 46 11.73 -16.18 -1.97
C GLU A 46 11.80 -14.92 -2.84
N LYS A 47 10.80 -14.68 -3.69
CA LYS A 47 10.72 -13.48 -4.53
C LYS A 47 10.64 -12.22 -3.66
N ILE A 48 9.80 -12.22 -2.63
CA ILE A 48 9.68 -11.11 -1.66
C ILE A 48 11.01 -10.88 -0.93
N SER A 49 11.68 -11.94 -0.48
CA SER A 49 12.92 -11.81 0.30
C SER A 49 14.08 -11.26 -0.53
N LYS A 50 14.13 -11.58 -1.83
CA LYS A 50 15.12 -11.06 -2.80
C LYS A 50 14.77 -9.68 -3.35
N GLY A 51 13.55 -9.20 -3.11
CA GLY A 51 13.09 -7.90 -3.59
C GLY A 51 13.83 -6.69 -2.98
N PRO A 52 13.61 -5.49 -3.51
CA PRO A 52 14.27 -4.28 -3.03
C PRO A 52 13.96 -4.01 -1.55
N LYS A 53 14.83 -3.26 -0.87
CA LYS A 53 14.64 -2.86 0.53
C LYS A 53 13.67 -1.66 0.64
N SER A 54 12.48 -1.81 0.08
CA SER A 54 11.40 -0.81 0.08
C SER A 54 10.04 -1.50 -0.05
N ILE A 55 8.95 -0.73 -0.16
CA ILE A 55 7.60 -1.26 -0.39
C ILE A 55 7.51 -2.07 -1.69
N TRP A 56 8.37 -1.77 -2.68
CA TRP A 56 8.35 -2.38 -4.01
C TRP A 56 8.69 -3.86 -4.02
N ARG A 57 9.26 -4.40 -2.94
CA ARG A 57 9.41 -5.86 -2.78
C ARG A 57 8.09 -6.62 -2.83
N TYR A 58 6.99 -5.92 -2.62
CA TYR A 58 5.62 -6.44 -2.65
C TYR A 58 4.87 -6.06 -3.93
N ILE A 59 5.58 -5.71 -5.01
CA ILE A 59 4.97 -5.20 -6.25
C ILE A 59 3.86 -6.10 -6.79
N ASP A 60 3.98 -7.42 -6.64
CA ASP A 60 2.96 -8.37 -7.06
C ASP A 60 1.66 -8.29 -6.22
N LEU A 61 1.70 -7.66 -5.06
CA LEU A 61 0.55 -7.43 -4.16
C LEU A 61 0.02 -6.00 -4.23
N LEU A 62 0.72 -5.10 -4.92
CA LEU A 62 0.31 -3.70 -5.03
C LEU A 62 -0.64 -3.51 -6.23
N PRO A 63 -1.58 -2.56 -6.18
CA PRO A 63 -2.58 -2.34 -7.22
C PRO A 63 -2.02 -1.59 -8.44
N LEU A 64 -0.81 -1.91 -8.86
CA LEU A 64 -0.15 -1.35 -10.04
C LEU A 64 -0.02 -2.43 -11.10
N GLU A 65 -0.36 -2.15 -12.34
CA GLU A 65 -0.21 -3.08 -13.47
C GLU A 65 1.15 -2.96 -14.15
N SER A 66 1.75 -1.77 -14.13
CA SER A 66 3.11 -1.49 -14.60
C SER A 66 4.13 -1.58 -13.45
N ASP A 67 5.41 -1.56 -13.80
CA ASP A 67 6.47 -1.33 -12.84
C ASP A 67 6.41 0.13 -12.32
N TYR A 68 6.93 0.33 -11.11
CA TYR A 68 6.98 1.66 -10.51
C TYR A 68 8.05 2.53 -11.20
N GLU A 69 7.71 3.79 -11.44
CA GLU A 69 8.65 4.80 -11.96
C GLU A 69 9.05 5.81 -10.88
N ILE A 70 8.14 6.07 -9.93
CA ILE A 70 8.38 6.98 -8.81
C ILE A 70 8.75 6.15 -7.59
N ASP A 71 9.99 6.28 -7.13
CA ASP A 71 10.48 5.56 -5.95
C ASP A 71 10.89 6.54 -4.85
N LEU A 72 10.08 6.64 -3.83
CA LEU A 72 10.35 7.42 -2.62
C LEU A 72 11.18 6.64 -1.59
N GLN A 73 11.67 5.44 -1.90
CA GLN A 73 12.38 4.56 -0.97
C GLN A 73 11.58 4.26 0.31
N SER A 74 10.26 4.29 0.24
CA SER A 74 9.37 4.08 1.39
C SER A 74 9.30 2.61 1.79
N GLY A 75 9.04 2.36 3.05
CA GLY A 75 8.92 1.00 3.59
C GLY A 75 10.24 0.38 4.02
N PHE A 76 10.23 -0.93 4.24
CA PHE A 76 11.35 -1.70 4.81
C PHE A 76 11.91 -1.10 6.11
N THR A 77 11.10 -0.37 6.84
CA THR A 77 11.44 0.26 8.12
C THR A 77 11.80 -0.80 9.17
N PRO A 78 12.65 -0.47 10.16
CA PRO A 78 13.09 -1.41 11.16
C PRO A 78 11.94 -2.01 11.98
N LEU A 79 12.09 -3.29 12.32
CA LEU A 79 11.28 -3.98 13.32
C LEU A 79 12.13 -4.11 14.58
N VAL A 80 11.78 -3.37 15.64
CA VAL A 80 12.57 -3.23 16.86
C VAL A 80 11.88 -3.91 18.03
N ARG A 81 12.60 -4.75 18.78
CA ARG A 81 12.06 -5.33 20.00
C ARG A 81 12.00 -4.28 21.12
N ALA A 82 10.80 -4.01 21.63
CA ALA A 82 10.54 -3.02 22.67
C ALA A 82 10.65 -3.66 24.09
N LYS A 83 11.86 -4.04 24.51
CA LYS A 83 12.08 -4.79 25.76
C LYS A 83 11.52 -4.06 26.97
N ASN A 84 11.96 -2.83 27.23
CA ASN A 84 11.57 -2.07 28.42
C ASN A 84 10.05 -1.81 28.47
N LEU A 85 9.45 -1.48 27.32
CA LEU A 85 8.01 -1.30 27.23
C LEU A 85 7.27 -2.64 27.41
N GLY A 86 7.81 -3.72 26.87
CA GLY A 86 7.30 -5.07 27.05
C GLY A 86 7.29 -5.49 28.53
N GLU A 87 8.39 -5.28 29.22
CA GLU A 87 8.49 -5.54 30.67
C GLU A 87 7.47 -4.73 31.47
N TYR A 88 7.35 -3.43 31.16
CA TYR A 88 6.37 -2.56 31.82
C TYR A 88 4.92 -3.00 31.61
N LEU A 89 4.59 -3.52 30.41
CA LEU A 89 3.24 -3.97 30.03
C LEU A 89 2.99 -5.47 30.31
N GLY A 90 3.98 -6.23 30.78
CA GLY A 90 3.88 -7.68 30.93
C GLY A 90 3.80 -8.45 29.59
N LEU A 91 4.42 -7.93 28.54
CA LEU A 91 4.42 -8.50 27.19
C LEU A 91 5.83 -8.96 26.78
N ASP A 92 6.06 -10.27 26.78
CA ASP A 92 7.39 -10.85 26.48
C ASP A 92 7.86 -10.62 25.04
N ASN A 93 6.94 -10.53 24.08
CA ASN A 93 7.21 -10.45 22.65
C ASN A 93 6.60 -9.19 22.01
N LEU A 94 6.92 -8.01 22.55
CA LEU A 94 6.50 -6.75 21.97
C LEU A 94 7.52 -6.24 20.95
N TRP A 95 7.04 -6.00 19.73
CA TRP A 95 7.83 -5.46 18.62
C TRP A 95 7.18 -4.21 18.06
N ILE A 96 7.99 -3.23 17.69
CA ILE A 96 7.55 -1.97 17.08
C ILE A 96 8.06 -1.91 15.65
N LYS A 97 7.15 -1.81 14.69
CA LYS A 97 7.45 -1.45 13.32
C LYS A 97 7.62 0.07 13.26
N ASN A 98 8.87 0.52 13.17
CA ASN A 98 9.18 1.95 13.31
C ASN A 98 9.02 2.71 12.00
N ASP A 99 7.80 3.08 11.65
CA ASP A 99 7.47 3.81 10.43
C ASP A 99 7.82 5.32 10.47
N SER A 100 8.30 5.84 11.62
CA SER A 100 8.89 7.18 11.67
C SER A 100 10.22 7.29 10.92
N LEU A 101 10.78 6.17 10.47
CA LEU A 101 12.00 6.12 9.65
C LEU A 101 11.73 6.02 8.15
N ASN A 102 10.50 6.22 7.71
CA ASN A 102 10.23 6.50 6.30
C ASN A 102 10.85 7.85 5.88
N PRO A 103 11.07 8.10 4.58
CA PRO A 103 11.78 9.28 4.06
C PRO A 103 11.27 10.63 4.55
N THR A 104 9.96 10.79 4.72
CA THR A 104 9.35 12.02 5.27
C THR A 104 8.91 11.88 6.73
N PHE A 105 9.44 10.87 7.44
CA PHE A 105 9.09 10.53 8.82
C PHE A 105 7.60 10.18 9.00
N SER A 106 6.94 9.74 7.93
CA SER A 106 5.53 9.42 7.91
C SER A 106 5.25 8.03 7.28
N PHE A 107 4.36 7.24 7.90
CA PHE A 107 3.88 5.99 7.28
C PHE A 107 3.09 6.25 5.99
N LYS A 108 2.64 7.46 5.75
CA LYS A 108 1.92 7.87 4.54
C LYS A 108 2.78 7.83 3.29
N ASP A 109 4.10 7.84 3.41
CA ASP A 109 5.03 7.63 2.28
C ASP A 109 4.70 6.35 1.51
N ARG A 110 4.23 5.30 2.18
CA ARG A 110 3.81 4.04 1.55
C ARG A 110 2.63 4.25 0.61
N VAL A 111 1.60 4.96 1.08
CA VAL A 111 0.39 5.22 0.30
C VAL A 111 0.69 6.19 -0.85
N VAL A 112 1.46 7.25 -0.58
CA VAL A 112 1.84 8.25 -1.58
C VAL A 112 2.68 7.64 -2.68
N SER A 113 3.63 6.75 -2.35
CA SER A 113 4.42 6.02 -3.35
C SER A 113 3.54 5.25 -4.34
N ILE A 114 2.52 4.55 -3.84
CA ILE A 114 1.60 3.79 -4.69
C ILE A 114 0.68 4.73 -5.47
N ALA A 115 0.10 5.73 -4.80
CA ALA A 115 -0.83 6.67 -5.41
C ALA A 115 -0.18 7.48 -6.55
N SER A 116 1.08 7.90 -6.38
CA SER A 116 1.82 8.64 -7.39
C SER A 116 2.06 7.79 -8.66
N ASN A 117 2.43 6.52 -8.50
CA ASN A 117 2.59 5.61 -9.63
C ASN A 117 1.24 5.28 -10.28
N LYS A 118 0.18 5.09 -9.48
CA LYS A 118 -1.16 4.85 -10.01
C LYS A 118 -1.72 6.04 -10.78
N ALA A 119 -1.42 7.27 -10.32
CA ALA A 119 -1.78 8.48 -11.05
C ALA A 119 -1.08 8.56 -12.41
N LYS A 120 0.18 8.14 -12.50
CA LYS A 120 0.87 8.01 -13.80
C LYS A 120 0.22 6.98 -14.72
N GLU A 121 -0.16 5.81 -14.19
CA GLU A 121 -0.91 4.80 -14.95
C GLU A 121 -2.25 5.35 -15.50
N PHE A 122 -2.87 6.29 -14.78
CA PHE A 122 -4.09 6.98 -15.21
C PHE A 122 -3.79 8.24 -16.03
N GLU A 123 -2.54 8.46 -16.47
CA GLU A 123 -2.12 9.62 -17.28
C GLU A 123 -2.42 10.98 -16.62
N MET A 124 -2.50 11.00 -15.28
CA MET A 124 -2.73 12.24 -14.53
C MET A 124 -1.47 13.10 -14.53
N THR A 125 -1.64 14.40 -14.80
CA THR A 125 -0.55 15.39 -14.80
C THR A 125 -0.34 16.07 -13.46
N THR A 126 -1.33 16.01 -12.59
CA THR A 126 -1.31 16.71 -11.29
C THR A 126 -1.90 15.84 -10.20
N LEU A 127 -1.20 15.74 -9.08
CA LEU A 127 -1.67 15.17 -7.82
C LEU A 127 -1.81 16.28 -6.80
N ALA A 128 -2.95 16.33 -6.11
CA ALA A 128 -3.18 17.25 -5.01
C ALA A 128 -3.80 16.50 -3.82
N CYS A 129 -3.43 16.90 -2.62
CA CYS A 129 -3.92 16.30 -1.41
C CYS A 129 -4.07 17.35 -0.30
N ALA A 130 -5.18 17.30 0.43
CA ALA A 130 -5.32 18.05 1.67
C ALA A 130 -4.61 17.30 2.80
N SER A 131 -3.73 17.99 3.54
CA SER A 131 -2.98 17.39 4.64
C SER A 131 -2.97 18.30 5.87
N THR A 132 -2.95 17.67 7.04
CA THR A 132 -2.74 18.35 8.34
C THR A 132 -1.29 18.30 8.81
N GLY A 133 -0.35 17.93 7.93
CA GLY A 133 1.09 17.98 8.16
C GLY A 133 1.90 16.71 7.89
N ASN A 134 1.26 15.55 7.73
CA ASN A 134 1.94 14.26 7.58
C ASN A 134 1.88 13.68 6.15
N LEU A 135 1.53 14.48 5.18
CA LEU A 135 1.44 14.06 3.78
C LEU A 135 2.23 15.04 2.91
#